data_583f8b3744e85b70383fbd7565ccee1c
#
_entry.id   583f8b3744e85b70383fbd7565ccee1c
#
_cell.length_a   1.000
_cell.length_b   1.000
_cell.length_c   1.000
_cell.angle_alpha   90.00
_cell.angle_beta   90.00
_cell.angle_gamma   90.00
#
_symmetry.space_group_name_H-M   'P 1'
#
loop_
_entity.id
_entity.type
_entity.pdbx_description
1 polymer ?
#
loop_
_entity_poly.entity_id
_entity_poly.type
_entity_poly.pdbx_seq_one_letter_code
_entity_poly.pdbx_strand_id
1 'polypeptide(L)'
;CYQIAVRLEENSRGGSRFLHQQVKVGDRLTISTPNNLFALIPSARKHLFIAGGIGITPFLSHMAELQHSDVDWQLHYCSRNPESCAFRDELVQHPQAEKVHLHHSSTGTRLELARLLADIEPGTHVYTCGPEALIEAVRSEAARLDIAADTLHFEQFAIEDKTGDAFTLVLARSGKEFVVPEEMTILQVIENNKAAKVECLCREGVCGTCETAILDHRDQYFSDEERASQQSMLICCSRAKGKRLVLDL
;
A
#
# COMPACT_ATOMS: atom_id res chain seq x y z
N CYS A 1 -10.11 -8.08 19.79
CA CYS A 1 -9.70 -6.66 19.69
C CYS A 1 -8.85 -6.44 18.43
N TYR A 2 -8.75 -5.20 17.98
CA TYR A 2 -7.84 -4.82 16.92
C TYR A 2 -6.58 -4.20 17.55
N GLN A 3 -5.41 -4.52 17.00
CA GLN A 3 -4.15 -3.92 17.35
C GLN A 3 -3.60 -3.22 16.10
N ILE A 4 -3.18 -1.98 16.25
CA ILE A 4 -2.53 -1.22 15.18
C ILE A 4 -1.17 -0.72 15.66
N ALA A 5 -0.24 -0.57 14.75
CA ALA A 5 1.01 0.13 14.99
C ALA A 5 1.14 1.31 14.04
N VAL A 6 1.52 2.44 14.58
CA VAL A 6 1.63 3.68 13.82
C VAL A 6 3.02 4.26 14.02
N ARG A 7 3.79 4.37 12.95
CA ARG A 7 5.04 5.08 12.95
C ARG A 7 4.78 6.58 13.03
N LEU A 8 5.48 7.28 13.91
CA LEU A 8 5.46 8.74 13.93
C LEU A 8 6.26 9.27 12.73
N GLU A 9 5.56 9.93 11.81
CA GLU A 9 6.19 10.54 10.65
C GLU A 9 6.66 11.96 10.96
N GLU A 10 7.88 12.31 10.57
CA GLU A 10 8.46 13.66 10.75
C GLU A 10 7.62 14.71 10.04
N ASN A 11 7.20 14.44 8.81
CA ASN A 11 6.34 15.28 7.98
C ASN A 11 4.86 14.86 8.06
N SER A 12 4.39 14.53 9.28
CA SER A 12 3.01 14.07 9.50
C SER A 12 1.99 15.10 9.03
N ARG A 13 1.03 14.68 8.20
CA ARG A 13 -0.18 15.43 7.83
C ARG A 13 -1.19 15.57 8.98
N GLY A 14 -0.83 15.10 10.17
CA GLY A 14 -1.63 15.17 11.40
C GLY A 14 -1.97 13.80 12.00
N GLY A 15 -2.24 12.76 11.20
CA GLY A 15 -2.73 11.47 11.67
C GLY A 15 -1.80 10.75 12.65
N SER A 16 -0.55 10.51 12.25
CA SER A 16 0.43 9.83 13.13
C SER A 16 0.74 10.66 14.37
N ARG A 17 0.83 11.99 14.23
CA ARG A 17 1.04 12.90 15.36
C ARG A 17 -0.14 12.89 16.33
N PHE A 18 -1.38 12.90 15.82
CA PHE A 18 -2.59 12.79 16.63
C PHE A 18 -2.59 11.50 17.45
N LEU A 19 -2.34 10.35 16.81
CA LEU A 19 -2.33 9.05 17.51
C LEU A 19 -1.23 8.97 18.58
N HIS A 20 -0.04 9.55 18.32
CA HIS A 20 1.06 9.51 19.28
C HIS A 20 0.92 10.52 20.44
N GLN A 21 0.30 11.68 20.21
CA GLN A 21 0.35 12.79 21.18
C GLN A 21 -0.99 13.09 21.84
N GLN A 22 -2.11 12.74 21.21
CA GLN A 22 -3.42 13.15 21.70
C GLN A 22 -4.27 11.98 22.19
N VAL A 23 -4.15 10.79 21.59
CA VAL A 23 -4.92 9.61 21.98
C VAL A 23 -4.37 9.01 23.26
N LYS A 24 -5.28 8.72 24.21
CA LYS A 24 -4.96 8.14 25.52
C LYS A 24 -5.77 6.89 25.77
N VAL A 25 -5.31 6.08 26.71
CA VAL A 25 -6.06 4.91 27.18
C VAL A 25 -7.44 5.34 27.71
N GLY A 26 -8.47 4.71 27.20
CA GLY A 26 -9.88 5.03 27.52
C GLY A 26 -10.58 5.92 26.49
N ASP A 27 -9.85 6.52 25.56
CA ASP A 27 -10.46 7.29 24.47
C ASP A 27 -11.22 6.38 23.50
N ARG A 28 -12.26 6.93 22.90
CA ARG A 28 -13.05 6.27 21.86
C ARG A 28 -12.70 6.81 20.50
N LEU A 29 -12.29 5.94 19.60
CA LEU A 29 -12.04 6.26 18.20
C LEU A 29 -13.12 5.60 17.32
N THR A 30 -13.66 6.36 16.38
CA THR A 30 -14.54 5.81 15.37
C THR A 30 -13.67 5.21 14.23
N ILE A 31 -13.92 3.95 13.93
CA ILE A 31 -13.23 3.23 12.84
C ILE A 31 -14.28 2.71 11.86
N SER A 32 -13.87 2.50 10.60
CA SER A 32 -14.63 1.71 9.63
C SER A 32 -14.52 0.21 9.96
N THR A 33 -15.38 -0.59 9.35
CA THR A 33 -15.17 -2.05 9.35
C THR A 33 -13.82 -2.37 8.68
N PRO A 34 -12.99 -3.19 9.32
CA PRO A 34 -11.73 -3.61 8.72
C PRO A 34 -11.95 -4.39 7.42
N ASN A 35 -11.15 -4.09 6.42
CA ASN A 35 -11.10 -4.84 5.17
C ASN A 35 -9.72 -5.49 5.04
N ASN A 36 -9.68 -6.77 4.65
CA ASN A 36 -8.44 -7.45 4.32
C ASN A 36 -8.20 -7.39 2.81
N LEU A 37 -7.32 -6.49 2.38
CA LEU A 37 -6.92 -6.31 0.99
C LEU A 37 -5.59 -7.01 0.65
N PHE A 38 -4.99 -7.66 1.64
CA PHE A 38 -3.71 -8.36 1.55
C PHE A 38 -3.82 -9.77 2.13
N ALA A 39 -4.88 -10.50 1.73
CA ALA A 39 -5.19 -11.82 2.24
C ALA A 39 -4.18 -12.87 1.77
N LEU A 40 -3.96 -13.88 2.62
CA LEU A 40 -3.20 -15.06 2.23
C LEU A 40 -3.94 -15.87 1.17
N ILE A 41 -3.21 -16.45 0.23
CA ILE A 41 -3.76 -17.38 -0.78
C ILE A 41 -3.87 -18.77 -0.15
N PRO A 42 -5.08 -19.31 0.03
CA PRO A 42 -5.27 -20.59 0.75
C PRO A 42 -4.63 -21.79 0.05
N SER A 43 -4.43 -21.70 -1.27
CA SER A 43 -3.83 -22.78 -2.07
C SER A 43 -2.31 -22.73 -2.15
N ALA A 44 -1.66 -21.73 -1.53
CA ALA A 44 -0.21 -21.62 -1.49
C ALA A 44 0.40 -22.79 -0.70
N ARG A 45 1.51 -23.30 -1.21
CA ARG A 45 2.32 -24.31 -0.50
C ARG A 45 3.22 -23.70 0.55
N LYS A 46 3.65 -22.47 0.31
CA LYS A 46 4.53 -21.70 1.19
C LYS A 46 4.26 -20.21 1.04
N HIS A 47 4.41 -19.48 2.12
CA HIS A 47 4.38 -18.01 2.10
C HIS A 47 5.75 -17.45 2.44
N LEU A 48 6.28 -16.61 1.55
CA LEU A 48 7.50 -15.85 1.78
C LEU A 48 7.13 -14.39 2.07
N PHE A 49 7.39 -13.94 3.28
CA PHE A 49 7.11 -12.57 3.73
C PHE A 49 8.37 -11.72 3.68
N ILE A 50 8.31 -10.56 3.03
CA ILE A 50 9.40 -9.60 2.94
C ILE A 50 8.90 -8.26 3.50
N ALA A 51 9.31 -7.94 4.72
CA ALA A 51 8.89 -6.77 5.45
C ALA A 51 9.95 -5.67 5.45
N GLY A 52 9.52 -4.40 5.37
CA GLY A 52 10.38 -3.23 5.54
C GLY A 52 9.84 -2.24 6.56
N GLY A 53 10.57 -1.97 7.64
CA GLY A 53 10.17 -1.01 8.67
C GLY A 53 8.79 -1.32 9.26
N ILE A 54 7.85 -0.34 9.24
CA ILE A 54 6.50 -0.54 9.78
C ILE A 54 5.65 -1.51 8.94
N GLY A 55 6.08 -1.86 7.73
CA GLY A 55 5.46 -2.89 6.89
C GLY A 55 5.55 -4.31 7.46
N ILE A 56 6.08 -4.48 8.67
CA ILE A 56 6.00 -5.73 9.44
C ILE A 56 4.56 -6.04 9.88
N THR A 57 3.71 -5.04 10.05
CA THR A 57 2.41 -5.19 10.71
C THR A 57 1.44 -6.18 10.05
N PRO A 58 1.26 -6.23 8.72
CA PRO A 58 0.40 -7.23 8.11
C PRO A 58 0.93 -8.65 8.33
N PHE A 59 2.25 -8.82 8.36
CA PHE A 59 2.85 -10.15 8.57
C PHE A 59 2.68 -10.69 9.98
N LEU A 60 2.55 -9.84 10.99
CA LEU A 60 2.16 -10.28 12.33
C LEU A 60 0.77 -10.92 12.32
N SER A 61 -0.17 -10.35 11.56
CA SER A 61 -1.50 -10.93 11.36
C SER A 61 -1.45 -12.24 10.56
N HIS A 62 -0.66 -12.28 9.49
CA HIS A 62 -0.47 -13.49 8.69
C HIS A 62 0.17 -14.63 9.49
N MET A 63 1.20 -14.33 10.29
CA MET A 63 1.83 -15.31 11.17
C MET A 63 0.84 -15.86 12.20
N ALA A 64 -0.01 -15.00 12.77
CA ALA A 64 -1.05 -15.43 13.69
C ALA A 64 -2.12 -16.30 13.01
N GLU A 65 -2.49 -16.01 11.77
CA GLU A 65 -3.41 -16.83 10.96
C GLU A 65 -2.79 -18.20 10.66
N LEU A 66 -1.51 -18.25 10.34
CA LEU A 66 -0.78 -19.49 10.02
C LEU A 66 -0.38 -20.32 11.24
N GLN A 67 -0.57 -19.82 12.47
CA GLN A 67 -0.16 -20.52 13.69
C GLN A 67 -0.81 -21.92 13.84
N HIS A 68 -1.99 -22.09 13.25
CA HIS A 68 -2.75 -23.34 13.28
C HIS A 68 -2.85 -24.00 11.89
N SER A 69 -1.98 -23.62 10.97
CA SER A 69 -1.91 -24.15 9.60
C SER A 69 -0.65 -24.99 9.42
N ASP A 70 -0.75 -26.03 8.57
CA ASP A 70 0.40 -26.81 8.13
C ASP A 70 1.18 -26.16 6.99
N VAL A 71 0.72 -24.99 6.50
CA VAL A 71 1.39 -24.28 5.41
C VAL A 71 2.67 -23.64 5.92
N ASP A 72 3.78 -23.89 5.22
CA ASP A 72 5.08 -23.32 5.59
C ASP A 72 5.15 -21.84 5.28
N TRP A 73 5.93 -21.12 6.09
CA TRP A 73 6.17 -19.70 5.89
C TRP A 73 7.57 -19.30 6.34
N GLN A 74 8.05 -18.17 5.81
CA GLN A 74 9.33 -17.59 6.18
C GLN A 74 9.20 -16.05 6.14
N LEU A 75 9.76 -15.38 7.13
CA LEU A 75 9.77 -13.92 7.22
C LEU A 75 11.19 -13.37 7.11
N HIS A 76 11.41 -12.48 6.15
CA HIS A 76 12.59 -11.64 6.04
C HIS A 76 12.23 -10.21 6.37
N TYR A 77 12.70 -9.71 7.52
CA TYR A 77 12.36 -8.37 7.99
C TYR A 77 13.56 -7.43 7.93
N CYS A 78 13.43 -6.40 7.10
CA CYS A 78 14.46 -5.40 6.83
C CYS A 78 14.21 -4.14 7.67
N SER A 79 15.22 -3.70 8.42
CA SER A 79 15.24 -2.44 9.15
C SER A 79 16.61 -1.75 9.02
N ARG A 80 16.70 -0.50 9.46
CA ARG A 80 17.98 0.22 9.45
C ARG A 80 18.94 -0.38 10.49
N ASN A 81 18.47 -0.55 11.69
CA ASN A 81 19.22 -1.05 12.85
C ASN A 81 18.27 -1.81 13.79
N PRO A 82 18.80 -2.55 14.79
CA PRO A 82 17.99 -3.28 15.76
C PRO A 82 17.01 -2.39 16.54
N GLU A 83 17.39 -1.14 16.85
CA GLU A 83 16.60 -0.19 17.64
C GLU A 83 15.35 0.29 16.86
N SER A 84 15.45 0.39 15.52
CA SER A 84 14.34 0.75 14.64
C SER A 84 13.51 -0.46 14.17
N CYS A 85 13.84 -1.66 14.62
CA CYS A 85 13.15 -2.91 14.29
C CYS A 85 11.91 -3.06 15.18
N ALA A 86 10.75 -2.60 14.72
CA ALA A 86 9.51 -2.70 15.45
C ALA A 86 9.15 -4.19 15.71
N PHE A 87 8.58 -4.47 16.88
CA PHE A 87 8.22 -5.84 17.31
C PHE A 87 9.38 -6.84 17.37
N ARG A 88 10.62 -6.36 17.43
CA ARG A 88 11.82 -7.20 17.41
C ARG A 88 11.78 -8.27 18.51
N ASP A 89 11.48 -7.86 19.74
CA ASP A 89 11.52 -8.77 20.90
C ASP A 89 10.42 -9.85 20.80
N GLU A 90 9.25 -9.48 20.27
CA GLU A 90 8.15 -10.42 20.01
C GLU A 90 8.53 -11.42 18.91
N LEU A 91 9.21 -10.96 17.86
CA LEU A 91 9.64 -11.79 16.75
C LEU A 91 10.74 -12.77 17.18
N VAL A 92 11.70 -12.33 17.99
CA VAL A 92 12.80 -13.19 18.52
C VAL A 92 12.27 -14.23 19.51
N GLN A 93 11.19 -13.91 20.22
CA GLN A 93 10.53 -14.82 21.18
C GLN A 93 9.39 -15.62 20.52
N HIS A 94 9.16 -15.48 19.23
CA HIS A 94 8.10 -16.21 18.55
C HIS A 94 8.33 -17.73 18.63
N PRO A 95 7.29 -18.57 18.81
CA PRO A 95 7.43 -20.03 18.88
C PRO A 95 8.13 -20.67 17.67
N GLN A 96 8.09 -20.00 16.51
CA GLN A 96 8.75 -20.39 15.26
C GLN A 96 9.79 -19.33 14.85
N ALA A 97 10.59 -18.83 15.80
CA ALA A 97 11.59 -17.78 15.56
C ALA A 97 12.67 -18.19 14.53
N GLU A 98 12.87 -19.49 14.33
CA GLU A 98 13.76 -20.02 13.30
C GLU A 98 13.32 -19.69 11.86
N LYS A 99 12.03 -19.35 11.65
CA LYS A 99 11.48 -18.90 10.38
C LYS A 99 11.62 -17.40 10.17
N VAL A 100 12.11 -16.65 11.17
CA VAL A 100 12.23 -15.20 11.16
C VAL A 100 13.69 -14.79 10.96
N HIS A 101 13.95 -14.07 9.88
CA HIS A 101 15.27 -13.57 9.51
C HIS A 101 15.29 -12.04 9.58
N LEU A 102 16.03 -11.51 10.55
CA LEU A 102 16.17 -10.05 10.73
C LEU A 102 17.37 -9.53 9.95
N HIS A 103 17.15 -8.50 9.15
CA HIS A 103 18.17 -7.85 8.33
C HIS A 103 18.33 -6.39 8.74
N HIS A 104 19.55 -5.99 9.09
CA HIS A 104 19.87 -4.63 9.53
C HIS A 104 20.93 -4.01 8.63
N SER A 105 20.57 -2.97 7.88
CA SER A 105 21.48 -2.36 6.91
C SER A 105 22.71 -1.69 7.57
N SER A 106 22.57 -1.22 8.81
CA SER A 106 23.69 -0.60 9.56
C SER A 106 24.73 -1.58 10.08
N THR A 107 24.36 -2.86 10.24
CA THR A 107 25.25 -3.92 10.73
C THR A 107 25.80 -4.81 9.63
N GLY A 108 25.47 -4.50 8.36
CA GLY A 108 25.94 -5.25 7.19
C GLY A 108 25.15 -6.52 6.89
N THR A 109 24.12 -6.85 7.65
CA THR A 109 23.25 -8.02 7.40
C THR A 109 22.11 -7.67 6.44
N ARG A 110 22.45 -7.19 5.25
CA ARG A 110 21.45 -6.87 4.23
C ARG A 110 20.83 -8.13 3.64
N LEU A 111 19.54 -8.03 3.31
CA LEU A 111 18.83 -9.06 2.55
C LEU A 111 19.46 -9.20 1.15
N GLU A 112 19.90 -10.39 0.81
CA GLU A 112 20.34 -10.77 -0.54
C GLU A 112 19.12 -11.20 -1.36
N LEU A 113 18.34 -10.22 -1.81
CA LEU A 113 17.04 -10.43 -2.45
C LEU A 113 17.14 -11.34 -3.69
N ALA A 114 18.15 -11.14 -4.53
CA ALA A 114 18.38 -11.94 -5.72
C ALA A 114 18.54 -13.44 -5.39
N ARG A 115 19.29 -13.75 -4.36
CA ARG A 115 19.48 -15.12 -3.89
C ARG A 115 18.20 -15.69 -3.28
N LEU A 116 17.53 -14.90 -2.42
CA LEU A 116 16.29 -15.33 -1.79
C LEU A 116 15.21 -15.70 -2.82
N LEU A 117 15.03 -14.87 -3.85
CA LEU A 117 14.02 -15.11 -4.86
C LEU A 117 14.42 -16.19 -5.88
N ALA A 118 15.72 -16.40 -6.11
CA ALA A 118 16.18 -17.49 -6.98
C ALA A 118 15.95 -18.89 -6.36
N ASP A 119 15.91 -18.97 -5.04
CA ASP A 119 15.81 -20.23 -4.30
C ASP A 119 14.34 -20.56 -3.89
N ILE A 120 13.32 -19.81 -4.40
CA ILE A 120 11.93 -20.09 -4.04
C ILE A 120 11.42 -21.36 -4.70
N GLU A 121 10.67 -22.13 -3.92
CA GLU A 121 10.06 -23.37 -4.38
C GLU A 121 8.77 -23.10 -5.19
N PRO A 122 8.41 -23.97 -6.17
CA PRO A 122 7.15 -23.85 -6.89
C PRO A 122 5.93 -23.89 -5.94
N GLY A 123 5.00 -22.96 -6.14
CA GLY A 123 3.82 -22.79 -5.28
C GLY A 123 4.06 -21.91 -4.06
N THR A 124 5.22 -21.25 -3.98
CA THR A 124 5.48 -20.19 -3.01
C THR A 124 4.81 -18.89 -3.46
N HIS A 125 4.05 -18.26 -2.57
CA HIS A 125 3.53 -16.91 -2.75
C HIS A 125 4.37 -15.91 -1.96
N VAL A 126 4.83 -14.85 -2.61
CA VAL A 126 5.70 -13.81 -2.05
C VAL A 126 4.84 -12.60 -1.69
N TYR A 127 4.91 -12.19 -0.45
CA TYR A 127 4.20 -11.02 0.08
C TYR A 127 5.19 -9.97 0.52
N THR A 128 5.05 -8.75 0.03
CA THR A 128 5.95 -7.65 0.36
C THR A 128 5.19 -6.44 0.86
N CYS A 129 5.58 -5.93 2.03
CA CYS A 129 5.09 -4.68 2.58
C CYS A 129 6.25 -3.86 3.15
N GLY A 130 6.36 -2.59 2.75
CA GLY A 130 7.44 -1.73 3.19
C GLY A 130 7.59 -0.49 2.31
N PRO A 131 8.76 0.19 2.38
CA PRO A 131 9.07 1.32 1.53
C PRO A 131 9.02 0.96 0.05
N GLU A 132 8.64 1.92 -0.80
CA GLU A 132 8.53 1.75 -2.24
C GLU A 132 9.79 1.14 -2.87
N ALA A 133 10.97 1.61 -2.45
CA ALA A 133 12.24 1.06 -2.94
C ALA A 133 12.40 -0.46 -2.68
N LEU A 134 11.84 -0.99 -1.59
CA LEU A 134 11.83 -2.43 -1.33
C LEU A 134 10.85 -3.16 -2.26
N ILE A 135 9.66 -2.61 -2.43
CA ILE A 135 8.62 -3.17 -3.32
C ILE A 135 9.14 -3.22 -4.75
N GLU A 136 9.71 -2.12 -5.26
CA GLU A 136 10.27 -2.05 -6.61
C GLU A 136 11.48 -2.99 -6.80
N ALA A 137 12.32 -3.15 -5.79
CA ALA A 137 13.40 -4.12 -5.82
C ALA A 137 12.88 -5.56 -5.96
N VAL A 138 11.83 -5.92 -5.19
CA VAL A 138 11.19 -7.24 -5.29
C VAL A 138 10.55 -7.43 -6.67
N ARG A 139 9.81 -6.45 -7.18
CA ARG A 139 9.19 -6.50 -8.52
C ARG A 139 10.22 -6.72 -9.62
N SER A 140 11.27 -5.90 -9.58
CA SER A 140 12.34 -5.92 -10.58
C SER A 140 13.08 -7.27 -10.59
N GLU A 141 13.37 -7.79 -9.41
CA GLU A 141 14.07 -9.07 -9.28
C GLU A 141 13.17 -10.25 -9.65
N ALA A 142 11.90 -10.22 -9.27
CA ALA A 142 10.92 -11.23 -9.65
C ALA A 142 10.72 -11.27 -11.17
N ALA A 143 10.66 -10.11 -11.84
CA ALA A 143 10.58 -10.03 -13.30
C ALA A 143 11.84 -10.60 -13.96
N ARG A 144 13.04 -10.32 -13.40
CA ARG A 144 14.30 -10.86 -13.91
C ARG A 144 14.37 -12.39 -13.82
N LEU A 145 13.74 -12.96 -12.79
CA LEU A 145 13.69 -14.41 -12.53
C LEU A 145 12.47 -15.11 -13.14
N ASP A 146 11.65 -14.37 -13.89
CA ASP A 146 10.42 -14.88 -14.52
C ASP A 146 9.43 -15.50 -13.50
N ILE A 147 9.36 -14.92 -12.28
CA ILE A 147 8.42 -15.35 -11.24
C ILE A 147 7.02 -14.90 -11.65
N ALA A 148 6.06 -15.81 -11.59
CA ALA A 148 4.69 -15.56 -12.02
C ALA A 148 4.02 -14.43 -11.22
N ALA A 149 3.43 -13.47 -11.90
CA ALA A 149 2.88 -12.25 -11.29
C ALA A 149 1.73 -12.52 -10.30
N ASP A 150 0.97 -13.60 -10.50
CA ASP A 150 -0.12 -14.04 -9.63
C ASP A 150 0.35 -14.63 -8.29
N THR A 151 1.65 -14.91 -8.16
CA THR A 151 2.28 -15.34 -6.91
C THR A 151 2.90 -14.17 -6.12
N LEU A 152 2.85 -12.95 -6.66
CA LEU A 152 3.44 -11.75 -6.04
C LEU A 152 2.34 -10.85 -5.47
N HIS A 153 2.43 -10.55 -4.19
CA HIS A 153 1.46 -9.73 -3.46
C HIS A 153 2.16 -8.56 -2.79
N PHE A 154 1.60 -7.37 -2.96
CA PHE A 154 2.20 -6.14 -2.45
C PHE A 154 1.18 -5.33 -1.65
N GLU A 155 1.58 -4.83 -0.49
CA GLU A 155 0.84 -3.81 0.25
C GLU A 155 1.74 -2.60 0.49
N GLN A 156 1.25 -1.43 0.13
CA GLN A 156 1.95 -0.15 0.30
C GLN A 156 1.12 0.78 1.20
N PHE A 157 1.71 1.26 2.30
CA PHE A 157 1.00 2.08 3.27
C PHE A 157 0.98 3.58 2.91
N ALA A 158 1.87 4.00 2.08
CA ALA A 158 1.90 5.36 1.57
C ALA A 158 2.11 5.33 0.07
N ILE A 159 1.22 5.98 -0.66
CA ILE A 159 1.50 6.41 -2.02
C ILE A 159 2.24 7.72 -1.86
N GLU A 160 3.41 7.88 -2.49
CA GLU A 160 4.07 9.17 -2.58
C GLU A 160 3.05 10.21 -3.05
N ASP A 161 3.08 11.40 -2.45
CA ASP A 161 2.22 12.50 -2.88
C ASP A 161 2.49 12.72 -4.36
N LYS A 162 1.59 12.24 -5.21
CA LYS A 162 1.69 12.42 -6.66
C LYS A 162 1.38 13.88 -6.95
N THR A 163 2.40 14.71 -6.84
CA THR A 163 2.37 16.05 -7.40
C THR A 163 2.33 15.94 -8.92
N GLY A 164 1.66 16.85 -9.57
CA GLY A 164 1.57 16.88 -11.03
C GLY A 164 0.92 18.18 -11.47
N ASP A 165 0.95 18.48 -12.76
CA ASP A 165 0.40 19.73 -13.28
C ASP A 165 -1.04 19.96 -12.85
N ALA A 166 -1.40 21.23 -12.60
CA ALA A 166 -2.77 21.60 -12.32
C ALA A 166 -3.65 21.37 -13.55
N PHE A 167 -4.89 20.91 -13.33
CA PHE A 167 -5.84 20.64 -14.39
C PHE A 167 -7.27 21.00 -13.98
N THR A 168 -8.17 21.15 -14.97
CA THR A 168 -9.60 21.37 -14.76
C THR A 168 -10.33 20.03 -14.61
N LEU A 169 -11.01 19.86 -13.49
CA LEU A 169 -11.93 18.76 -13.23
C LEU A 169 -13.36 19.20 -13.54
N VAL A 170 -14.08 18.39 -14.30
CA VAL A 170 -15.51 18.59 -14.57
C VAL A 170 -16.29 17.42 -14.00
N LEU A 171 -17.30 17.71 -13.20
CA LEU A 171 -18.27 16.75 -12.70
C LEU A 171 -19.47 16.73 -13.66
N ALA A 172 -19.61 15.66 -14.44
CA ALA A 172 -20.56 15.62 -15.57
C ALA A 172 -22.03 15.75 -15.12
N ARG A 173 -22.40 15.13 -14.00
CA ARG A 173 -23.78 15.14 -13.50
C ARG A 173 -24.24 16.51 -13.00
N SER A 174 -23.32 17.27 -12.42
CA SER A 174 -23.63 18.60 -11.88
C SER A 174 -23.21 19.74 -12.80
N GLY A 175 -22.39 19.49 -13.81
CA GLY A 175 -21.79 20.49 -14.69
C GLY A 175 -20.78 21.41 -14.00
N LYS A 176 -20.43 21.14 -12.75
CA LYS A 176 -19.48 21.97 -11.99
C LYS A 176 -18.04 21.71 -12.44
N GLU A 177 -17.28 22.80 -12.46
CA GLU A 177 -15.85 22.75 -12.81
C GLU A 177 -15.00 23.24 -11.64
N PHE A 178 -13.86 22.58 -11.44
CA PHE A 178 -12.90 22.90 -10.38
C PHE A 178 -11.48 22.81 -10.93
N VAL A 179 -10.59 23.62 -10.38
CA VAL A 179 -9.15 23.44 -10.60
C VAL A 179 -8.62 22.47 -9.55
N VAL A 180 -7.94 21.42 -9.99
CA VAL A 180 -7.16 20.53 -9.14
C VAL A 180 -5.72 21.04 -9.13
N PRO A 181 -5.24 21.64 -8.04
CA PRO A 181 -3.88 22.16 -7.96
C PRO A 181 -2.84 21.03 -7.87
N GLU A 182 -1.56 21.38 -8.01
CA GLU A 182 -0.46 20.42 -8.09
C GLU A 182 -0.36 19.47 -6.88
N GLU A 183 -0.65 20.00 -5.67
CA GLU A 183 -0.51 19.30 -4.40
C GLU A 183 -1.79 18.61 -3.88
N MET A 184 -2.91 18.70 -4.60
CA MET A 184 -4.19 18.12 -4.17
C MET A 184 -4.63 16.98 -5.06
N THR A 185 -5.26 15.97 -4.44
CA THR A 185 -5.94 14.90 -5.18
C THR A 185 -7.32 15.36 -5.66
N ILE A 186 -7.86 14.69 -6.65
CA ILE A 186 -9.24 14.93 -7.14
C ILE A 186 -10.25 14.79 -5.99
N LEU A 187 -10.10 13.76 -5.17
CA LEU A 187 -10.97 13.52 -4.01
C LEU A 187 -10.94 14.68 -3.02
N GLN A 188 -9.75 15.20 -2.70
CA GLN A 188 -9.61 16.36 -1.79
C GLN A 188 -10.31 17.59 -2.33
N VAL A 189 -10.22 17.86 -3.63
CA VAL A 189 -10.93 18.99 -4.26
C VAL A 189 -12.44 18.81 -4.17
N ILE A 190 -12.95 17.61 -4.45
CA ILE A 190 -14.39 17.30 -4.36
C ILE A 190 -14.90 17.48 -2.92
N GLU A 191 -14.17 16.97 -1.93
CA GLU A 191 -14.53 17.07 -0.51
C GLU A 191 -14.49 18.51 0.01
N ASN A 192 -13.41 19.24 -0.28
CA ASN A 192 -13.26 20.63 0.16
C ASN A 192 -14.36 21.54 -0.38
N ASN A 193 -14.84 21.28 -1.59
CA ASN A 193 -15.92 22.02 -2.22
C ASN A 193 -17.30 21.43 -1.96
N LYS A 194 -17.41 20.30 -1.24
CA LYS A 194 -18.66 19.55 -1.04
C LYS A 194 -19.39 19.31 -2.36
N ALA A 195 -18.63 19.00 -3.41
CA ALA A 195 -19.11 19.02 -4.78
C ALA A 195 -19.91 17.75 -5.15
N ALA A 196 -19.51 16.60 -4.60
CA ALA A 196 -20.20 15.32 -4.74
C ALA A 196 -19.92 14.44 -3.50
N LYS A 197 -20.78 13.44 -3.27
CA LYS A 197 -20.54 12.42 -2.26
C LYS A 197 -19.84 11.24 -2.93
N VAL A 198 -18.62 10.97 -2.52
CA VAL A 198 -17.82 9.83 -2.99
C VAL A 198 -17.50 8.93 -1.80
N GLU A 199 -17.72 7.63 -1.99
CA GLU A 199 -17.25 6.64 -1.01
C GLU A 199 -15.74 6.45 -1.18
N CYS A 200 -15.00 6.61 -0.10
CA CYS A 200 -13.56 6.39 -0.09
C CYS A 200 -13.12 5.87 1.28
N LEU A 201 -12.55 4.67 1.33
CA LEU A 201 -12.09 4.04 2.56
C LEU A 201 -10.60 4.28 2.80
N CYS A 202 -9.72 3.75 1.94
CA CYS A 202 -8.27 3.75 2.21
C CYS A 202 -7.59 5.09 1.91
N ARG A 203 -8.05 5.85 0.94
CA ARG A 203 -7.43 7.08 0.40
C ARG A 203 -6.03 6.88 -0.20
N GLU A 204 -5.64 5.64 -0.43
CA GLU A 204 -4.31 5.21 -0.85
C GLU A 204 -4.33 4.40 -2.16
N GLY A 205 -5.46 4.43 -2.89
CA GLY A 205 -5.57 3.77 -4.20
C GLY A 205 -5.62 2.24 -4.17
N VAL A 206 -5.84 1.62 -3.00
CA VAL A 206 -5.77 0.17 -2.84
C VAL A 206 -7.16 -0.48 -2.84
N CYS A 207 -8.14 0.12 -2.13
CA CYS A 207 -9.44 -0.52 -1.88
C CYS A 207 -10.43 -0.45 -3.03
N GLY A 208 -10.20 0.37 -4.05
CA GLY A 208 -11.11 0.54 -5.19
C GLY A 208 -12.37 1.35 -4.91
N THR A 209 -12.73 1.66 -3.65
CA THR A 209 -14.03 2.28 -3.30
C THR A 209 -14.25 3.67 -3.89
N CYS A 210 -13.18 4.38 -4.24
CA CYS A 210 -13.23 5.69 -4.90
C CYS A 210 -13.10 5.60 -6.42
N GLU A 211 -13.23 4.41 -7.00
CA GLU A 211 -13.19 4.25 -8.44
C GLU A 211 -14.33 5.00 -9.11
N THR A 212 -13.98 5.85 -10.07
CA THR A 212 -14.92 6.75 -10.73
C THR A 212 -14.72 6.67 -12.23
N ALA A 213 -15.83 6.59 -12.98
CA ALA A 213 -15.79 6.51 -14.44
C ALA A 213 -15.27 7.81 -15.04
N ILE A 214 -14.45 7.69 -16.06
CA ILE A 214 -13.91 8.77 -16.89
C ILE A 214 -14.81 8.89 -18.11
N LEU A 215 -15.38 10.08 -18.35
CA LEU A 215 -16.22 10.35 -19.52
C LEU A 215 -15.46 11.07 -20.64
N ASP A 216 -14.53 11.94 -20.29
CA ASP A 216 -13.67 12.63 -21.25
C ASP A 216 -12.34 13.01 -20.59
N HIS A 217 -11.25 12.70 -21.23
CA HIS A 217 -9.91 13.19 -20.90
C HIS A 217 -9.30 13.71 -22.19
N ARG A 218 -9.47 15.01 -22.43
CA ARG A 218 -8.80 15.67 -23.55
C ARG A 218 -7.31 15.77 -23.24
N ASP A 219 -6.59 14.74 -23.63
CA ASP A 219 -5.17 14.63 -23.42
C ASP A 219 -4.48 14.39 -24.77
N GLN A 220 -3.54 15.25 -25.13
CA GLN A 220 -2.73 15.08 -26.32
C GLN A 220 -1.60 14.05 -26.13
N TYR A 221 -1.51 13.44 -24.94
CA TYR A 221 -0.44 12.49 -24.58
C TYR A 221 -0.86 11.03 -24.65
N PHE A 222 -2.15 10.70 -24.85
CA PHE A 222 -2.61 9.34 -25.03
C PHE A 222 -3.03 9.06 -26.46
N SER A 223 -2.65 7.88 -26.96
CA SER A 223 -3.24 7.31 -28.17
C SER A 223 -4.72 7.01 -27.97
N ASP A 224 -5.49 6.89 -29.06
CA ASP A 224 -6.91 6.54 -28.95
C ASP A 224 -7.12 5.15 -28.32
N GLU A 225 -6.16 4.23 -28.43
CA GLU A 225 -6.17 2.90 -27.83
C GLU A 225 -5.97 3.00 -26.29
N GLU A 226 -5.04 3.82 -25.83
CA GLU A 226 -4.82 4.06 -24.40
C GLU A 226 -6.03 4.75 -23.77
N ARG A 227 -6.71 5.69 -24.47
CA ARG A 227 -7.96 6.29 -24.01
C ARG A 227 -9.10 5.30 -23.88
N ALA A 228 -9.20 4.36 -24.83
CA ALA A 228 -10.23 3.33 -24.81
C ALA A 228 -10.04 2.33 -23.65
N SER A 229 -8.81 2.15 -23.15
CA SER A 229 -8.48 1.24 -22.05
C SER A 229 -8.68 1.84 -20.65
N GLN A 230 -8.68 3.17 -20.50
CA GLN A 230 -8.84 3.87 -19.21
C GLN A 230 -10.26 4.41 -19.03
N GLN A 231 -11.17 3.52 -18.64
CA GLN A 231 -12.58 3.88 -18.43
C GLN A 231 -12.88 4.39 -17.01
N SER A 232 -11.99 4.19 -16.06
CA SER A 232 -12.16 4.63 -14.68
C SER A 232 -10.82 4.99 -14.02
N MET A 233 -10.88 5.65 -12.88
CA MET A 233 -9.70 5.99 -12.08
C MET A 233 -10.01 6.02 -10.58
N LEU A 234 -8.98 5.81 -9.76
CA LEU A 234 -9.06 5.94 -8.32
C LEU A 234 -8.79 7.40 -7.92
N ILE A 235 -9.83 8.19 -7.75
CA ILE A 235 -9.73 9.64 -7.56
C ILE A 235 -9.03 10.08 -6.27
N CYS A 236 -8.80 9.17 -5.33
CA CYS A 236 -8.05 9.46 -4.11
C CYS A 236 -6.53 9.58 -4.32
N CYS A 237 -6.00 9.04 -5.42
CA CYS A 237 -4.55 9.00 -5.67
C CYS A 237 -4.18 9.30 -7.13
N SER A 238 -5.12 9.18 -8.07
CA SER A 238 -4.86 9.42 -9.48
C SER A 238 -4.97 10.90 -9.85
N ARG A 239 -4.27 11.30 -10.90
CA ARG A 239 -4.32 12.65 -11.48
C ARG A 239 -4.50 12.58 -13.00
N ALA A 240 -5.06 13.62 -13.60
CA ALA A 240 -5.07 13.73 -15.04
C ALA A 240 -3.66 14.02 -15.57
N LYS A 241 -3.31 13.45 -16.72
CA LYS A 241 -2.10 13.81 -17.45
C LYS A 241 -2.29 15.04 -18.34
N GLY A 242 -3.53 15.40 -18.64
CA GLY A 242 -3.90 16.55 -19.46
C GLY A 242 -4.49 17.70 -18.68
N LYS A 243 -4.88 18.75 -19.44
CA LYS A 243 -5.40 19.99 -18.84
C LYS A 243 -6.87 19.91 -18.40
N ARG A 244 -7.60 18.86 -18.77
CA ARG A 244 -9.03 18.71 -18.47
C ARG A 244 -9.41 17.24 -18.31
N LEU A 245 -10.20 16.96 -17.29
CA LEU A 245 -10.74 15.63 -16.98
C LEU A 245 -12.24 15.75 -16.69
N VAL A 246 -13.04 14.87 -17.26
CA VAL A 246 -14.49 14.79 -17.01
C VAL A 246 -14.81 13.47 -16.33
N LEU A 247 -15.37 13.51 -15.14
CA LEU A 247 -15.77 12.35 -14.36
C LEU A 247 -17.30 12.23 -14.29
N ASP A 248 -17.79 10.99 -14.18
CA ASP A 248 -19.21 10.68 -13.98
C ASP A 248 -19.62 10.87 -12.51
N LEU A 249 -19.65 12.14 -12.07
CA LEU A 249 -20.04 12.57 -10.73
C LEU A 249 -21.02 13.75 -10.78
#